data_3918316a84b272ab175008e88bd1dd24
#
_entry.id   3918316a84b272ab175008e88bd1dd24
#
_cell.length_a   1.000
_cell.length_b   1.000
_cell.length_c   1.000
_cell.angle_alpha   90.00
_cell.angle_beta   90.00
_cell.angle_gamma   90.00
#
_symmetry.space_group_name_H-M   'P 1'
#
loop_
_entity.id
_entity.type
_entity.pdbx_description
1 polymer ?
#
loop_
_entity_poly.entity_id
_entity_poly.type
_entity_poly.pdbx_seq_one_letter_code
_entity_poly.pdbx_strand_id
1 'polypeptide(L)'
;MANDSNNKTTTITKPIKNIEVGKFYLIHDGSKTGHPGLVIWKDDVQNLYLIIKFGSTCNKDNAIFPYPIGKDIKQSYYFKRPFLGKRKDIGGKSFDDLKANDVDIIKILKEMDLSNPMCSSNITGRNFHSYLYFIKKSPPIGL
;
A
#
# COMPACT_ATOMS: atom_id res chain seq x y z
N MET A 1 23.11 -7.91 -28.43
CA MET A 1 22.66 -8.37 -27.65
C MET A 1 22.50 -8.76 -27.07
N ALA A 2 23.01 -8.40 -27.16
CA ALA A 2 22.74 -8.84 -26.21
C ALA A 2 22.65 -9.05 -25.63
N ASN A 3 23.02 -8.73 -25.57
CA ASN A 3 22.83 -9.12 -24.59
C ASN A 3 22.54 -9.18 -24.00
N ASP A 4 22.78 -8.71 -24.14
CA ASP A 4 22.45 -8.96 -23.19
C ASP A 4 22.13 -9.01 -22.68
N SER A 5 22.44 -8.62 -22.99
CA SER A 5 21.98 -8.83 -22.06
C SER A 5 21.59 -8.92 -21.58
N ASN A 6 21.94 -8.61 -21.77
CA ASN A 6 21.47 -8.94 -20.87
C ASN A 6 21.07 -9.08 -20.34
N ASN A 7 21.23 -8.75 -20.51
CA ASN A 7 20.75 -9.07 -19.66
C ASN A 7 20.50 -9.01 -19.12
N LYS A 8 20.52 -8.73 -19.16
CA LYS A 8 20.11 -8.82 -18.40
C LYS A 8 19.66 -8.89 -17.69
N THR A 9 19.85 -8.76 -17.91
CA THR A 9 19.26 -8.96 -17.13
C THR A 9 18.88 -9.12 -16.53
N THR A 10 19.12 -8.91 -16.72
CA THR A 10 18.58 -9.23 -16.14
C THR A 10 18.50 -9.32 -15.25
N THR A 11 18.99 -8.86 -14.97
CA THR A 11 18.69 -9.11 -14.00
C THR A 11 17.92 -8.74 -13.50
N ILE A 12 18.49 -8.85 -13.21
CA ILE A 12 17.12 -8.49 -13.05
C ILE A 12 16.71 -8.50 -11.60
N THR A 13 16.50 -7.30 -11.07
CA THR A 13 15.72 -7.17 -9.85
C THR A 13 14.44 -7.98 -10.04
N LYS A 14 14.33 -9.07 -9.33
CA LYS A 14 13.10 -9.83 -9.34
C LYS A 14 12.00 -8.95 -8.74
N PRO A 15 10.96 -8.62 -9.48
CA PRO A 15 9.83 -7.96 -8.88
C PRO A 15 9.22 -8.89 -7.83
N ILE A 16 8.58 -8.32 -6.84
CA ILE A 16 7.76 -9.10 -5.93
C ILE A 16 6.75 -9.85 -6.78
N LYS A 17 6.81 -11.17 -6.75
CA LYS A 17 5.95 -11.99 -7.60
C LYS A 17 4.49 -11.87 -7.21
N ASN A 18 4.22 -11.72 -5.92
CA ASN A 18 2.88 -11.78 -5.40
C ASN A 18 2.73 -10.79 -4.25
N ILE A 19 1.94 -9.77 -4.46
CA ILE A 19 1.59 -8.81 -3.42
C ILE A 19 0.32 -9.33 -2.76
N GLU A 20 0.37 -9.53 -1.44
CA GLU A 20 -0.72 -10.13 -0.69
C GLU A 20 -1.44 -9.11 0.18
N VAL A 21 -2.76 -9.22 0.19
CA VAL A 21 -3.60 -8.46 1.13
C VAL A 21 -3.25 -8.90 2.55
N GLY A 22 -3.13 -7.95 3.45
CA GLY A 22 -2.79 -8.23 4.85
C GLY A 22 -1.32 -8.18 5.16
N LYS A 23 -0.47 -7.92 4.17
CA LYS A 23 0.98 -7.79 4.37
C LYS A 23 1.45 -6.37 4.21
N PHE A 24 2.58 -6.06 4.85
CA PHE A 24 3.22 -4.76 4.80
C PHE A 24 4.36 -4.76 3.79
N TYR A 25 4.44 -3.68 3.03
CA TYR A 25 5.49 -3.46 2.04
C TYR A 25 5.99 -2.03 2.12
N LEU A 26 7.18 -1.77 1.60
CA LEU A 26 7.66 -0.41 1.44
C LEU A 26 6.94 0.23 0.25
N ILE A 27 6.31 1.37 0.49
CA ILE A 27 5.54 2.08 -0.53
C ILE A 27 6.34 3.28 -1.01
N HIS A 28 6.53 3.36 -2.32
CA HIS A 28 7.17 4.49 -2.99
C HIS A 28 6.09 5.52 -3.32
N ASP A 29 5.88 6.43 -2.41
CA ASP A 29 4.79 7.41 -2.48
C ASP A 29 5.25 8.82 -2.86
N GLY A 30 6.46 8.93 -3.39
CA GLY A 30 7.06 10.21 -3.73
C GLY A 30 7.87 10.83 -2.60
N SER A 31 7.78 10.30 -1.38
CA SER A 31 8.64 10.74 -0.28
C SER A 31 10.04 10.16 -0.45
N LYS A 32 11.02 10.78 0.22
CA LYS A 32 12.43 10.41 0.06
C LYS A 32 12.72 8.96 0.43
N THR A 33 12.13 8.49 1.52
CA THR A 33 12.40 7.15 2.06
C THR A 33 11.27 6.17 1.85
N GLY A 34 10.13 6.61 1.33
CA GLY A 34 8.91 5.83 1.28
C GLY A 34 8.30 5.65 2.66
N HIS A 35 7.24 4.88 2.72
CA HIS A 35 6.53 4.57 3.96
C HIS A 35 6.13 3.11 3.98
N PRO A 36 6.12 2.47 5.16
CA PRO A 36 5.49 1.16 5.27
C PRO A 36 4.01 1.28 4.94
N GLY A 37 3.50 0.32 4.22
CA GLY A 37 2.09 0.30 3.87
C GLY A 37 1.50 -1.10 3.97
N LEU A 38 0.27 -1.16 4.45
CA LEU A 38 -0.50 -2.39 4.55
C LEU A 38 -1.44 -2.48 3.36
N VAL A 39 -1.30 -3.52 2.57
CA VAL A 39 -2.21 -3.76 1.43
C VAL A 39 -3.53 -4.27 1.98
N ILE A 40 -4.62 -3.55 1.72
CA ILE A 40 -5.95 -3.89 2.23
C ILE A 40 -6.92 -4.35 1.14
N TRP A 41 -6.58 -4.10 -0.11
CA TRP A 41 -7.38 -4.50 -1.26
C TRP A 41 -6.49 -4.52 -2.48
N LYS A 42 -6.79 -5.41 -3.40
CA LYS A 42 -6.07 -5.46 -4.67
C LYS A 42 -6.95 -5.97 -5.79
N ASP A 43 -6.59 -5.57 -7.00
CA ASP A 43 -7.09 -6.15 -8.25
C ASP A 43 -5.89 -6.39 -9.14
N ASP A 44 -5.44 -7.64 -9.21
CA ASP A 44 -4.24 -7.99 -9.99
C ASP A 44 -4.44 -7.79 -11.48
N VAL A 45 -5.66 -7.97 -11.98
CA VAL A 45 -5.97 -7.80 -13.40
C VAL A 45 -5.80 -6.35 -13.81
N GLN A 46 -6.29 -5.43 -12.99
CA GLN A 46 -6.21 -3.99 -13.25
C GLN A 46 -4.89 -3.38 -12.75
N ASN A 47 -4.08 -4.16 -12.05
CA ASN A 47 -2.85 -3.67 -11.43
C ASN A 47 -3.14 -2.50 -10.49
N LEU A 48 -4.08 -2.71 -9.56
CA LEU A 48 -4.50 -1.69 -8.58
C LEU A 48 -4.38 -2.24 -7.18
N TYR A 49 -3.87 -1.41 -6.28
CA TYR A 49 -3.64 -1.78 -4.88
C TYR A 49 -4.06 -0.64 -3.98
N LEU A 50 -4.87 -0.95 -2.98
CA LEU A 50 -5.26 0.02 -1.96
C LEU A 50 -4.49 -0.26 -0.69
N ILE A 51 -3.89 0.78 -0.13
CA ILE A 51 -2.88 0.64 0.90
C ILE A 51 -3.13 1.66 2.01
N ILE A 52 -3.00 1.21 3.25
CA ILE A 52 -2.93 2.11 4.39
C ILE A 52 -1.45 2.40 4.64
N LYS A 53 -1.03 3.66 4.52
CA LYS A 53 0.35 4.04 4.81
C LYS A 53 0.51 4.38 6.28
N PHE A 54 1.71 4.16 6.79
CA PHE A 54 2.06 4.45 8.17
C PHE A 54 3.33 5.28 8.21
N GLY A 55 3.44 6.09 9.25
CA GLY A 55 4.62 6.91 9.48
C GLY A 55 4.88 7.08 10.95
N SER A 56 6.02 7.68 11.27
CA SER A 56 6.44 7.92 12.65
C SER A 56 6.12 9.32 13.16
N THR A 57 5.59 10.19 12.29
CA THR A 57 5.30 11.58 12.63
C THR A 57 3.81 11.81 12.75
N CYS A 58 3.38 12.42 13.83
CA CYS A 58 1.98 12.80 14.02
C CYS A 58 1.76 14.19 13.43
N ASN A 59 0.74 14.30 12.58
CA ASN A 59 0.30 15.59 12.03
C ASN A 59 -1.19 15.54 11.74
N LYS A 60 -1.73 16.61 11.14
CA LYS A 60 -3.18 16.70 10.88
C LYS A 60 -3.71 15.65 9.91
N ASP A 61 -2.84 15.07 9.09
CA ASP A 61 -3.24 14.09 8.09
C ASP A 61 -3.11 12.64 8.57
N ASN A 62 -2.57 12.45 9.76
CA ASN A 62 -2.33 11.13 10.32
C ASN A 62 -3.15 10.93 11.59
N ALA A 63 -3.49 9.68 11.86
CA ALA A 63 -4.14 9.29 13.10
C ALA A 63 -3.29 8.25 13.82
N ILE A 64 -3.47 8.16 15.12
CA ILE A 64 -2.70 7.25 15.96
C ILE A 64 -3.13 5.80 15.67
N PHE A 65 -2.15 4.96 15.39
CA PHE A 65 -2.36 3.53 15.33
C PHE A 65 -2.27 2.99 16.76
N PRO A 66 -3.08 1.99 17.13
CA PRO A 66 -3.15 1.55 18.55
C PRO A 66 -1.86 0.94 19.09
N TYR A 67 -0.97 0.47 18.26
CA TYR A 67 0.31 -0.07 18.69
C TYR A 67 1.39 0.16 17.64
N PRO A 68 2.67 0.11 18.03
CA PRO A 68 3.76 0.39 17.11
C PRO A 68 3.88 -0.68 16.02
N ILE A 69 4.30 -0.24 14.85
CA ILE A 69 4.65 -1.11 13.74
C ILE A 69 6.17 -1.12 13.65
N GLY A 70 6.77 -2.26 13.87
CA GLY A 70 8.21 -2.40 13.79
C GLY A 70 8.90 -2.29 15.13
N LYS A 71 10.09 -2.84 15.15
CA LYS A 71 10.84 -3.14 16.36
C LYS A 71 11.21 -1.92 17.20
N ASP A 72 11.62 -0.85 16.53
CA ASP A 72 12.16 0.33 17.17
C ASP A 72 11.21 1.53 17.12
N ILE A 73 9.97 1.30 16.70
CA ILE A 73 8.97 2.35 16.56
C ILE A 73 8.04 2.27 17.75
N LYS A 74 8.10 3.30 18.61
CA LYS A 74 7.27 3.35 19.82
C LYS A 74 5.81 3.64 19.53
N GLN A 75 5.55 4.42 18.49
CA GLN A 75 4.23 4.85 18.11
C GLN A 75 4.17 4.98 16.61
N SER A 76 3.16 4.41 16.00
CA SER A 76 2.91 4.55 14.58
C SER A 76 1.66 5.38 14.35
N TYR A 77 1.63 6.06 13.22
CA TYR A 77 0.50 6.88 12.81
C TYR A 77 0.09 6.43 11.41
N TYR A 78 -1.18 6.22 11.19
CA TYR A 78 -1.64 5.88 9.85
C TYR A 78 -2.13 7.13 9.13
N PHE A 79 -1.91 7.18 7.82
CA PHE A 79 -2.41 8.25 6.98
C PHE A 79 -3.92 8.09 6.83
N LYS A 80 -4.67 9.16 7.10
CA LYS A 80 -6.14 9.11 7.11
C LYS A 80 -6.77 8.84 5.75
N ARG A 81 -6.06 9.17 4.67
CA ARG A 81 -6.49 8.83 3.32
C ARG A 81 -5.74 7.57 2.87
N PRO A 82 -6.44 6.58 2.32
CA PRO A 82 -5.75 5.43 1.78
C PRO A 82 -4.97 5.83 0.51
N PHE A 83 -3.96 5.06 0.18
CA PHE A 83 -3.13 5.27 -1.00
C PHE A 83 -3.53 4.27 -2.07
N LEU A 84 -3.85 4.77 -3.26
CA LEU A 84 -4.13 3.92 -4.41
C LEU A 84 -2.93 3.94 -5.34
N GLY A 85 -2.35 2.78 -5.57
CA GLY A 85 -1.16 2.67 -6.39
C GLY A 85 -1.17 1.47 -7.29
N LYS A 86 -0.10 1.34 -8.04
CA LYS A 86 0.17 0.21 -8.92
C LYS A 86 1.31 -0.62 -8.34
N ARG A 87 1.53 -1.80 -8.93
CA ARG A 87 2.60 -2.68 -8.48
C ARG A 87 3.95 -1.97 -8.39
N LYS A 88 4.28 -1.10 -9.33
CA LYS A 88 5.56 -0.39 -9.32
C LYS A 88 5.70 0.64 -8.21
N ASP A 89 4.61 1.00 -7.55
CA ASP A 89 4.65 1.86 -6.36
C ASP A 89 4.98 1.06 -5.11
N ILE A 90 4.97 -0.26 -5.20
CA ILE A 90 5.24 -1.15 -4.07
C ILE A 90 6.65 -1.69 -4.23
N GLY A 91 7.51 -1.40 -3.26
CA GLY A 91 8.90 -1.80 -3.31
C GLY A 91 9.12 -3.28 -3.11
N GLY A 92 10.33 -3.74 -3.44
CA GLY A 92 10.72 -5.14 -3.31
C GLY A 92 10.88 -5.64 -1.89
N LYS A 93 10.72 -4.75 -0.90
CA LYS A 93 10.91 -5.09 0.50
C LYS A 93 9.55 -5.28 1.18
N SER A 94 9.35 -6.45 1.77
CA SER A 94 8.23 -6.69 2.66
C SER A 94 8.72 -6.60 4.11
N PHE A 95 7.80 -6.36 5.02
CA PHE A 95 8.09 -6.27 6.45
C PHE A 95 7.36 -7.41 7.15
N ASP A 96 7.99 -8.57 7.23
CA ASP A 96 7.35 -9.77 7.76
C ASP A 96 7.13 -9.72 9.27
N ASP A 97 7.88 -8.86 9.96
CA ASP A 97 7.75 -8.64 11.40
C ASP A 97 6.67 -7.62 11.76
N LEU A 98 6.14 -6.91 10.77
CA LEU A 98 5.06 -5.95 11.01
C LEU A 98 3.71 -6.66 10.96
N LYS A 99 2.88 -6.36 11.93
CA LYS A 99 1.56 -6.98 12.04
C LYS A 99 0.52 -5.99 12.51
N ALA A 100 -0.68 -6.18 12.02
CA ALA A 100 -1.86 -5.49 12.52
C ALA A 100 -2.98 -6.52 12.60
N ASN A 101 -3.81 -6.44 13.62
CA ASN A 101 -4.92 -7.38 13.71
C ASN A 101 -6.14 -6.86 12.95
N ASP A 102 -7.02 -7.79 12.58
CA ASP A 102 -8.17 -7.47 11.74
C ASP A 102 -9.14 -6.47 12.40
N VAL A 103 -9.26 -6.53 13.71
CA VAL A 103 -10.17 -5.63 14.45
C VAL A 103 -9.71 -4.18 14.30
N ASP A 104 -8.41 -3.94 14.46
CA ASP A 104 -7.85 -2.59 14.32
C ASP A 104 -7.94 -2.10 12.88
N ILE A 105 -7.68 -2.97 11.92
CA ILE A 105 -7.79 -2.62 10.50
C ILE A 105 -9.21 -2.23 10.15
N ILE A 106 -10.19 -3.01 10.57
CA ILE A 106 -11.60 -2.71 10.33
C ILE A 106 -11.97 -1.36 10.94
N LYS A 107 -11.49 -1.09 12.14
CA LYS A 107 -11.72 0.17 12.83
C LYS A 107 -11.16 1.35 12.04
N ILE A 108 -9.94 1.21 11.53
CA ILE A 108 -9.30 2.22 10.70
C ILE A 108 -10.10 2.44 9.41
N LEU A 109 -10.48 1.36 8.75
CA LEU A 109 -11.21 1.42 7.49
C LEU A 109 -12.57 2.10 7.62
N LYS A 110 -13.24 1.92 8.74
CA LYS A 110 -14.52 2.57 8.99
C LYS A 110 -14.41 4.09 9.07
N GLU A 111 -13.23 4.60 9.38
CA GLU A 111 -12.97 6.04 9.47
C GLU A 111 -12.44 6.63 8.17
N MET A 112 -12.14 5.79 7.19
CA MET A 112 -11.57 6.25 5.92
C MET A 112 -12.65 6.42 4.85
N ASP A 113 -12.47 7.44 4.02
CA ASP A 113 -13.26 7.59 2.80
C ASP A 113 -12.53 6.86 1.67
N LEU A 114 -12.96 5.63 1.40
CA LEU A 114 -12.35 4.80 0.37
C LEU A 114 -12.62 5.32 -1.05
N SER A 115 -13.56 6.24 -1.21
CA SER A 115 -13.83 6.85 -2.51
C SER A 115 -12.90 8.01 -2.82
N ASN A 116 -12.07 8.42 -1.86
CA ASN A 116 -11.18 9.56 -2.00
C ASN A 116 -9.73 9.21 -1.60
N PRO A 117 -9.11 8.25 -2.28
CA PRO A 117 -7.73 7.88 -1.96
C PRO A 117 -6.74 8.93 -2.46
N MET A 118 -5.55 8.93 -1.87
CA MET A 118 -4.39 9.59 -2.45
C MET A 118 -3.91 8.72 -3.60
N CYS A 119 -3.94 9.24 -4.81
CA CYS A 119 -3.54 8.46 -5.98
C CYS A 119 -2.05 8.65 -6.27
N SER A 120 -1.37 7.55 -6.56
CA SER A 120 0.00 7.62 -7.06
C SER A 120 0.02 8.32 -8.42
N SER A 121 1.18 8.87 -8.79
CA SER A 121 1.36 9.49 -10.11
C SER A 121 1.15 8.51 -11.26
N ASN A 122 1.15 7.21 -10.97
CA ASN A 122 0.93 6.16 -11.95
C ASN A 122 -0.55 5.83 -12.18
N ILE A 123 -1.44 6.42 -11.40
CA ILE A 123 -2.88 6.21 -11.53
C ILE A 123 -3.44 7.21 -12.53
N THR A 124 -4.18 6.71 -13.51
CA THR A 124 -4.87 7.54 -14.50
C THR A 124 -6.35 7.68 -14.13
N GLY A 125 -7.06 8.57 -14.83
CA GLY A 125 -8.51 8.69 -14.63
C GLY A 125 -9.24 7.37 -14.88
N ARG A 126 -8.81 6.61 -15.89
CA ARG A 126 -9.39 5.30 -16.19
C ARG A 126 -9.20 4.33 -15.01
N ASN A 127 -7.99 4.29 -14.46
CA ASN A 127 -7.71 3.44 -13.31
C ASN A 127 -8.58 3.83 -12.12
N PHE A 128 -8.74 5.12 -11.89
CA PHE A 128 -9.56 5.61 -10.80
C PHE A 128 -11.02 5.23 -10.95
N HIS A 129 -11.58 5.33 -12.16
CA HIS A 129 -12.95 4.89 -12.45
C HIS A 129 -13.10 3.39 -12.18
N SER A 130 -12.14 2.59 -12.63
CA SER A 130 -12.14 1.15 -12.38
C SER A 130 -12.12 0.85 -10.88
N TYR A 131 -11.28 1.56 -10.14
CA TYR A 131 -11.18 1.43 -8.70
C TYR A 131 -12.53 1.70 -8.02
N LEU A 132 -13.16 2.83 -8.34
CA LEU A 132 -14.45 3.20 -7.75
C LEU A 132 -15.52 2.15 -7.99
N TYR A 133 -15.50 1.56 -9.17
CA TYR A 133 -16.44 0.50 -9.51
C TYR A 133 -16.17 -0.78 -8.69
N PHE A 134 -14.94 -1.23 -8.67
CA PHE A 134 -14.59 -2.51 -8.06
C PHE A 134 -14.56 -2.47 -6.54
N ILE A 135 -14.19 -1.35 -5.92
CA ILE A 135 -14.17 -1.25 -4.46
C ILE A 135 -15.58 -1.40 -3.87
N LYS A 136 -16.60 -0.97 -4.59
CA LYS A 136 -17.99 -1.16 -4.18
C LYS A 136 -18.43 -2.60 -4.26
N LYS A 137 -17.95 -3.33 -5.27
CA LYS A 137 -18.33 -4.73 -5.49
C LYS A 137 -17.58 -5.68 -4.59
N SER A 138 -16.34 -5.37 -4.29
CA SER A 138 -15.46 -6.25 -3.53
C SER A 138 -14.67 -5.43 -2.53
N PRO A 139 -15.34 -4.92 -1.47
CA PRO A 139 -14.67 -4.05 -0.51
C PRO A 139 -13.63 -4.80 0.30
N PRO A 140 -12.73 -4.05 0.97
CA PRO A 140 -11.80 -4.66 1.91
C PRO A 140 -12.50 -5.45 3.00
N ILE A 141 -11.74 -6.30 3.67
CA ILE A 141 -12.23 -7.18 4.73
C ILE A 141 -13.03 -6.39 5.78
N GLY A 142 -14.19 -6.90 6.12
CA GLY A 142 -15.01 -6.36 7.19
C GLY A 142 -15.90 -5.17 6.83
N LEU A 143 -15.93 -4.80 5.55
CA LEU A 143 -16.80 -3.71 5.10
C LEU A 143 -17.94 -4.19 4.21
#